data_98c91b20012c058d0799741c1846ba4f
#
_entry.id   98c91b20012c058d0799741c1846ba4f
#
_cell.length_a   1.000
_cell.length_b   1.000
_cell.length_c   1.000
_cell.angle_alpha   90.00
_cell.angle_beta   90.00
_cell.angle_gamma   90.00
#
_symmetry.space_group_name_H-M   'P 1'
#
loop_
_entity.id
_entity.type
_entity.pdbx_description
1 polymer ?
#
loop_
_entity_poly.entity_id
_entity_poly.type
_entity_poly.pdbx_seq_one_letter_code
_entity_poly.pdbx_strand_id
1 'polypeptide(L)'
;PYIFLIATFGSSPGYCCGYLADLIESKGFGVSAKFSILMVDTWTPVFNLSNEDKINKKTLTSDKQIGDVISKIERKEPGDFVKRKLPKFVCDIFRKITTSYRKTSHLNVDDKCVGCGLCRKSCPVKAIDLQMKKPVWVKNECVMCLRCLHLCPKFAIQYDNKTQNHGQYLNPHISSLD
;
A
#
# COMPACT_ATOMS: atom_id res chain seq x y z
N PRO A 1 28.93 0.36 -3.38
CA PRO A 1 27.77 1.03 -4.01
C PRO A 1 26.94 1.76 -2.96
N TYR A 2 26.28 2.88 -3.32
CA TYR A 2 25.33 3.56 -2.43
C TYR A 2 23.98 2.86 -2.56
N ILE A 3 23.56 2.12 -1.52
CA ILE A 3 22.31 1.40 -1.46
C ILE A 3 21.39 2.13 -0.49
N PHE A 4 20.20 2.48 -0.93
CA PHE A 4 19.22 3.14 -0.08
C PHE A 4 17.87 2.42 -0.10
N LEU A 5 17.10 2.58 0.97
CA LEU A 5 15.76 2.03 1.14
C LEU A 5 14.76 3.15 1.32
N ILE A 6 13.60 3.03 0.69
CA ILE A 6 12.49 3.97 0.87
C ILE A 6 11.25 3.17 1.30
N ALA A 7 10.66 3.55 2.44
CA ALA A 7 9.37 3.04 2.87
C ALA A 7 8.29 4.09 2.68
N THR A 8 7.22 3.78 1.95
CA THR A 8 5.98 4.56 1.96
C THR A 8 5.05 4.05 3.04
N PHE A 9 4.35 4.95 3.74
CA PHE A 9 3.48 4.55 4.84
C PHE A 9 2.33 5.55 5.04
N GLY A 10 1.19 5.06 5.53
CA GLY A 10 0.04 5.90 5.89
C GLY A 10 0.04 6.36 7.34
N SER A 11 0.38 5.49 8.27
CA SER A 11 0.39 5.73 9.72
C SER A 11 1.76 5.53 10.33
N SER A 12 2.37 4.36 10.08
CA SER A 12 3.73 4.00 10.50
C SER A 12 4.37 3.07 9.48
N PRO A 13 5.66 3.23 9.15
CA PRO A 13 6.40 2.28 8.33
C PRO A 13 6.75 1.00 9.10
N GLY A 14 6.45 0.94 10.39
CA GLY A 14 6.87 -0.16 11.25
C GLY A 14 8.39 -0.31 11.28
N TYR A 15 8.85 -1.53 11.06
CA TYR A 15 10.28 -1.90 10.96
C TYR A 15 10.66 -2.37 9.54
N CYS A 16 9.89 -2.00 8.49
CA CYS A 16 10.07 -2.55 7.15
C CYS A 16 11.46 -2.28 6.55
N CYS A 17 12.02 -1.06 6.72
CA CYS A 17 13.38 -0.77 6.30
C CYS A 17 14.43 -1.57 7.09
N GLY A 18 14.17 -1.89 8.36
CA GLY A 18 15.05 -2.74 9.18
C GLY A 18 15.06 -4.18 8.66
N TYR A 19 13.90 -4.81 8.43
CA TYR A 19 13.85 -6.16 7.88
C TYR A 19 14.55 -6.29 6.52
N LEU A 20 14.37 -5.29 5.65
CA LEU A 20 15.02 -5.32 4.34
C LEU A 20 16.53 -5.06 4.45
N ALA A 21 16.96 -4.18 5.36
CA ALA A 21 18.38 -3.96 5.64
C ALA A 21 19.04 -5.24 6.18
N ASP A 22 18.44 -5.89 7.19
CA ASP A 22 18.92 -7.15 7.74
C ASP A 22 19.10 -8.21 6.63
N LEU A 23 18.16 -8.29 5.67
CA LEU A 23 18.23 -9.21 4.53
C LEU A 23 19.37 -8.85 3.57
N ILE A 24 19.54 -7.57 3.23
CA ILE A 24 20.60 -7.10 2.32
C ILE A 24 21.97 -7.33 2.96
N GLU A 25 22.12 -7.03 4.24
CA GLU A 25 23.33 -7.25 5.02
C GLU A 25 23.70 -8.73 5.11
N SER A 26 22.71 -9.61 5.26
CA SER A 26 22.93 -11.07 5.21
C SER A 26 23.45 -11.59 3.86
N LYS A 27 23.36 -10.78 2.80
CA LYS A 27 23.92 -11.06 1.46
C LYS A 27 25.26 -10.37 1.22
N GLY A 28 25.85 -9.74 2.24
CA GLY A 28 27.16 -9.10 2.18
C GLY A 28 27.15 -7.66 1.64
N PHE A 29 25.98 -7.00 1.59
CA PHE A 29 25.85 -5.61 1.14
C PHE A 29 25.45 -4.70 2.30
N GLY A 30 26.06 -3.52 2.40
CA GLY A 30 25.69 -2.49 3.38
C GLY A 30 24.60 -1.57 2.84
N VAL A 31 23.64 -1.19 3.70
CA VAL A 31 22.64 -0.17 3.39
C VAL A 31 23.14 1.19 3.84
N SER A 32 23.33 2.10 2.88
CA SER A 32 23.89 3.44 3.12
C SER A 32 22.85 4.40 3.72
N ALA A 33 21.61 4.34 3.26
CA ALA A 33 20.55 5.24 3.75
C ALA A 33 19.19 4.56 3.81
N LYS A 34 18.35 5.02 4.77
CA LYS A 34 16.96 4.58 4.95
C LYS A 34 16.06 5.80 5.05
N PHE A 35 15.01 5.84 4.24
CA PHE A 35 14.06 6.95 4.18
C PHE A 35 12.64 6.44 4.43
N SER A 36 11.76 7.36 4.82
CA SER A 36 10.33 7.09 4.85
C SER A 36 9.53 8.28 4.33
N ILE A 37 8.47 8.01 3.57
CA ILE A 37 7.59 9.02 2.97
C ILE A 37 6.17 8.77 3.44
N LEU A 38 5.59 9.77 4.09
CA LEU A 38 4.19 9.73 4.51
C LEU A 38 3.30 9.83 3.27
N MET A 39 2.43 8.84 3.06
CA MET A 39 1.46 8.79 1.96
C MET A 39 0.03 8.74 2.50
N VAL A 40 -0.95 8.88 1.63
CA VAL A 40 -2.34 8.59 1.98
C VAL A 40 -2.45 7.12 2.40
N ASP A 41 -3.11 6.86 3.53
CA ASP A 41 -3.33 5.50 3.99
C ASP A 41 -4.52 4.90 3.23
N THR A 42 -4.24 3.95 2.36
CA THR A 42 -5.23 3.33 1.48
C THR A 42 -5.88 2.08 2.06
N TRP A 43 -5.63 1.78 3.35
CA TRP A 43 -6.30 0.68 4.05
C TRP A 43 -7.72 1.08 4.46
N THR A 44 -8.63 1.18 3.49
CA THR A 44 -10.01 1.64 3.67
C THR A 44 -10.87 0.83 4.63
N PRO A 45 -10.61 -0.44 4.97
CA PRO A 45 -11.32 -1.10 6.06
C PRO A 45 -11.24 -0.36 7.41
N VAL A 46 -10.22 0.50 7.58
CA VAL A 46 -9.99 1.30 8.80
C VAL A 46 -10.05 2.80 8.51
N PHE A 47 -9.50 3.25 7.37
CA PHE A 47 -9.35 4.68 7.06
C PHE A 47 -10.40 5.16 6.08
N ASN A 48 -11.12 6.21 6.46
CA ASN A 48 -12.08 6.87 5.59
C ASN A 48 -11.37 7.88 4.69
N LEU A 49 -11.53 7.74 3.38
CA LEU A 49 -10.93 8.55 2.32
C LEU A 49 -11.93 9.52 1.67
N SER A 50 -13.12 9.71 2.24
CA SER A 50 -14.14 10.59 1.67
C SER A 50 -13.86 12.08 1.90
N ASN A 51 -12.92 12.44 2.78
CA ASN A 51 -12.54 13.82 3.04
C ASN A 51 -11.40 14.25 2.10
N GLU A 52 -11.75 14.91 1.01
CA GLU A 52 -10.83 15.36 -0.04
C GLU A 52 -9.79 16.37 0.48
N ASP A 53 -10.16 17.30 1.34
CA ASP A 53 -9.23 18.31 1.88
C ASP A 53 -8.11 17.65 2.69
N LYS A 54 -8.47 16.65 3.52
CA LYS A 54 -7.51 15.89 4.29
C LYS A 54 -6.57 15.07 3.39
N ILE A 55 -7.11 14.49 2.33
CA ILE A 55 -6.36 13.75 1.33
C ILE A 55 -5.38 14.67 0.60
N ASN A 56 -5.87 15.80 0.06
CA ASN A 56 -5.06 16.78 -0.66
C ASN A 56 -3.92 17.32 0.21
N LYS A 57 -4.21 17.70 1.46
CA LYS A 57 -3.17 18.16 2.40
C LYS A 57 -2.09 17.10 2.64
N LYS A 58 -2.49 15.83 2.73
CA LYS A 58 -1.56 14.73 2.94
C LYS A 58 -0.71 14.48 1.68
N THR A 59 -1.31 14.57 0.49
CA THR A 59 -0.61 14.44 -0.80
C THR A 59 0.44 15.55 -0.96
N LEU A 60 0.10 16.81 -0.71
CA LEU A 60 1.07 17.92 -0.74
C LEU A 60 2.22 17.73 0.26
N THR A 61 1.94 17.15 1.42
CA THR A 61 3.00 16.81 2.39
C THR A 61 3.90 15.72 1.87
N SER A 62 3.33 14.71 1.19
CA SER A 62 4.07 13.63 0.54
C SER A 62 5.01 14.16 -0.54
N ASP A 63 4.52 15.06 -1.39
CA ASP A 63 5.29 15.65 -2.49
C ASP A 63 6.53 16.40 -1.97
N LYS A 64 6.37 17.20 -0.90
CA LYS A 64 7.50 17.83 -0.23
C LYS A 64 8.53 16.83 0.27
N GLN A 65 8.07 15.77 0.94
CA GLN A 65 8.97 14.72 1.45
C GLN A 65 9.69 13.98 0.34
N ILE A 66 9.03 13.76 -0.80
CA ILE A 66 9.65 13.16 -1.98
C ILE A 66 10.80 14.03 -2.48
N GLY A 67 10.60 15.34 -2.64
CA GLY A 67 11.64 16.28 -3.03
C GLY A 67 12.85 16.27 -2.07
N ASP A 68 12.58 16.31 -0.76
CA ASP A 68 13.64 16.24 0.27
C ASP A 68 14.44 14.92 0.20
N VAL A 69 13.76 13.79 -0.02
CA VAL A 69 14.38 12.47 -0.13
C VAL A 69 15.23 12.38 -1.40
N ILE A 70 14.70 12.86 -2.55
CA ILE A 70 15.46 12.89 -3.81
C ILE A 70 16.75 13.68 -3.64
N SER A 71 16.69 14.89 -3.08
CA SER A 71 17.86 15.73 -2.85
C SER A 71 18.93 15.06 -1.96
N LYS A 72 18.51 14.28 -0.95
CA LYS A 72 19.44 13.52 -0.10
C LYS A 72 20.08 12.35 -0.85
N ILE A 73 19.30 11.66 -1.69
CA ILE A 73 19.81 10.55 -2.51
C ILE A 73 20.84 11.05 -3.54
N GLU A 74 20.56 12.18 -4.20
CA GLU A 74 21.48 12.80 -5.16
C GLU A 74 22.82 13.16 -4.51
N ARG A 75 22.80 13.68 -3.28
CA ARG A 75 24.01 13.94 -2.48
C ARG A 75 24.63 12.68 -1.89
N LYS A 76 24.04 11.50 -2.08
CA LYS A 76 24.45 10.23 -1.46
C LYS A 76 24.59 10.33 0.05
N GLU A 77 23.70 11.09 0.70
CA GLU A 77 23.73 11.34 2.14
C GLU A 77 23.46 10.05 2.92
N PRO A 78 24.39 9.56 3.76
CA PRO A 78 24.16 8.35 4.51
C PRO A 78 23.35 8.62 5.79
N GLY A 79 22.58 7.64 6.25
CA GLY A 79 21.88 7.77 7.54
C GLY A 79 20.52 7.06 7.59
N ASP A 80 19.92 7.08 8.77
CA ASP A 80 18.57 6.56 9.01
C ASP A 80 17.58 7.73 9.22
N PHE A 81 16.86 8.07 8.17
CA PHE A 81 15.86 9.14 8.12
C PHE A 81 14.43 8.61 8.25
N VAL A 82 14.26 7.38 8.72
CA VAL A 82 12.94 6.77 8.89
C VAL A 82 12.21 7.41 10.07
N LYS A 83 11.06 8.04 9.79
CA LYS A 83 10.18 8.65 10.81
C LYS A 83 9.10 7.65 11.25
N ARG A 84 8.61 7.80 12.50
CA ARG A 84 7.51 6.99 13.08
C ARG A 84 7.75 5.47 13.03
N LYS A 85 9.00 5.03 13.07
CA LYS A 85 9.35 3.60 13.13
C LYS A 85 8.88 2.97 14.45
N LEU A 86 8.53 1.69 14.37
CA LEU A 86 8.21 0.88 15.54
C LEU A 86 9.34 -0.09 15.84
N PRO A 87 9.53 -0.49 17.12
CA PRO A 87 10.48 -1.53 17.49
C PRO A 87 10.18 -2.85 16.77
N LYS A 88 11.22 -3.62 16.44
CA LYS A 88 11.11 -4.88 15.72
C LYS A 88 10.14 -5.86 16.38
N PHE A 89 10.26 -6.05 17.72
CA PHE A 89 9.42 -6.99 18.46
C PHE A 89 7.92 -6.65 18.37
N VAL A 90 7.58 -5.37 18.36
CA VAL A 90 6.18 -4.91 18.17
C VAL A 90 5.69 -5.31 16.79
N CYS A 91 6.49 -5.09 15.75
CA CYS A 91 6.15 -5.46 14.38
C CYS A 91 6.02 -6.98 14.21
N ASP A 92 6.87 -7.78 14.88
CA ASP A 92 6.80 -9.24 14.85
C ASP A 92 5.49 -9.78 15.46
N ILE A 93 5.03 -9.17 16.55
CA ILE A 93 3.73 -9.49 17.16
C ILE A 93 2.59 -9.13 16.19
N PHE A 94 2.57 -7.89 15.68
CA PHE A 94 1.54 -7.44 14.73
C PHE A 94 1.48 -8.33 13.48
N ARG A 95 2.62 -8.73 12.94
CA ARG A 95 2.70 -9.61 11.77
C ARG A 95 2.00 -10.95 12.00
N LYS A 96 2.10 -11.52 13.19
CA LYS A 96 1.41 -12.78 13.55
C LYS A 96 -0.10 -12.61 13.66
N ILE A 97 -0.55 -11.48 14.23
CA ILE A 97 -1.97 -11.21 14.45
C ILE A 97 -2.68 -10.83 13.13
N THR A 98 -1.99 -10.14 12.22
CA THR A 98 -2.59 -9.57 11.01
C THR A 98 -2.71 -10.55 9.84
N THR A 99 -2.27 -11.80 9.97
CA THR A 99 -2.39 -12.81 8.90
C THR A 99 -3.85 -13.07 8.48
N SER A 100 -4.81 -13.00 9.42
CA SER A 100 -6.23 -13.22 9.13
C SER A 100 -6.83 -12.18 8.18
N TYR A 101 -6.30 -10.94 8.17
CA TYR A 101 -6.77 -9.88 7.26
C TYR A 101 -6.41 -10.14 5.79
N ARG A 102 -5.53 -11.10 5.51
CA ARG A 102 -5.10 -11.47 4.16
C ARG A 102 -6.06 -12.39 3.42
N LYS A 103 -7.08 -12.89 4.10
CA LYS A 103 -8.09 -13.80 3.50
C LYS A 103 -8.93 -13.05 2.47
N THR A 104 -9.01 -13.63 1.29
CA THR A 104 -9.83 -13.06 0.18
C THR A 104 -11.32 -13.17 0.45
N SER A 105 -11.75 -13.99 1.41
CA SER A 105 -13.16 -14.08 1.85
C SER A 105 -13.72 -12.78 2.42
N HIS A 106 -12.86 -11.82 2.79
CA HIS A 106 -13.28 -10.46 3.17
C HIS A 106 -13.64 -9.58 1.97
N LEU A 107 -13.23 -9.99 0.76
CA LEU A 107 -13.48 -9.22 -0.45
C LEU A 107 -14.77 -9.70 -1.12
N ASN A 108 -15.67 -8.79 -1.41
CA ASN A 108 -16.93 -9.06 -2.08
C ASN A 108 -17.15 -8.09 -3.24
N VAL A 109 -18.11 -8.41 -4.09
CA VAL A 109 -18.51 -7.57 -5.22
C VAL A 109 -20.01 -7.32 -5.16
N ASP A 110 -20.40 -6.05 -5.26
CA ASP A 110 -21.81 -5.64 -5.29
C ASP A 110 -22.40 -5.62 -6.72
N ASP A 111 -23.71 -5.34 -6.81
CA ASP A 111 -24.44 -5.36 -8.09
C ASP A 111 -24.09 -4.21 -9.04
N LYS A 112 -23.33 -3.20 -8.57
CA LYS A 112 -22.83 -2.12 -9.43
C LYS A 112 -21.73 -2.59 -10.39
N CYS A 113 -21.25 -3.84 -10.24
CA CYS A 113 -20.20 -4.39 -11.08
C CYS A 113 -20.65 -4.52 -12.53
N VAL A 114 -19.93 -3.85 -13.43
CA VAL A 114 -20.19 -3.87 -14.89
C VAL A 114 -19.34 -4.90 -15.65
N GLY A 115 -18.57 -5.72 -14.96
CA GLY A 115 -17.77 -6.79 -15.58
C GLY A 115 -16.59 -6.32 -16.43
N CYS A 116 -16.06 -5.13 -16.21
CA CYS A 116 -14.98 -4.54 -17.04
C CYS A 116 -13.63 -5.28 -16.94
N GLY A 117 -13.42 -6.14 -15.94
CA GLY A 117 -12.21 -6.95 -15.80
C GLY A 117 -10.95 -6.21 -15.28
N LEU A 118 -11.04 -4.91 -14.99
CA LEU A 118 -9.89 -4.11 -14.54
C LEU A 118 -9.26 -4.67 -13.26
N CYS A 119 -10.08 -5.15 -12.33
CA CYS A 119 -9.61 -5.78 -11.08
C CYS A 119 -8.75 -7.04 -11.32
N ARG A 120 -9.10 -7.86 -12.32
CA ARG A 120 -8.32 -9.02 -12.74
C ARG A 120 -7.00 -8.57 -13.38
N LYS A 121 -7.06 -7.65 -14.35
CA LYS A 121 -5.88 -7.13 -15.08
C LYS A 121 -4.87 -6.51 -14.09
N SER A 122 -5.34 -5.77 -13.11
CA SER A 122 -4.48 -5.01 -12.19
C SER A 122 -4.00 -5.80 -10.95
N CYS A 123 -4.45 -7.04 -10.76
CA CYS A 123 -4.08 -7.82 -9.58
C CYS A 123 -2.62 -8.31 -9.63
N PRO A 124 -1.70 -7.79 -8.76
CA PRO A 124 -0.28 -8.11 -8.84
C PRO A 124 0.03 -9.58 -8.52
N VAL A 125 -0.85 -10.25 -7.77
CA VAL A 125 -0.68 -11.66 -7.37
C VAL A 125 -1.63 -12.60 -8.12
N LYS A 126 -2.36 -12.09 -9.13
CA LYS A 126 -3.31 -12.87 -9.93
C LYS A 126 -4.29 -13.70 -9.08
N ALA A 127 -4.86 -13.06 -8.07
CA ALA A 127 -5.82 -13.69 -7.16
C ALA A 127 -7.27 -13.57 -7.64
N ILE A 128 -7.52 -12.89 -8.75
CA ILE A 128 -8.86 -12.60 -9.25
C ILE A 128 -9.01 -13.18 -10.66
N ASP A 129 -10.10 -13.90 -10.89
CA ASP A 129 -10.59 -14.29 -12.21
C ASP A 129 -12.00 -13.78 -12.45
N LEU A 130 -12.56 -13.98 -13.64
CA LEU A 130 -13.90 -13.58 -14.00
C LEU A 130 -14.77 -14.83 -14.25
N GLN A 131 -15.89 -14.91 -13.56
CA GLN A 131 -16.95 -15.88 -13.83
C GLN A 131 -18.23 -15.12 -14.16
N MET A 132 -18.86 -15.41 -15.30
CA MET A 132 -20.04 -14.68 -15.80
C MET A 132 -19.87 -13.15 -15.74
N LYS A 133 -18.70 -12.66 -16.15
CA LYS A 133 -18.28 -11.24 -16.09
C LYS A 133 -18.17 -10.64 -14.68
N LYS A 134 -18.34 -11.41 -13.60
CA LYS A 134 -18.12 -10.93 -12.22
C LYS A 134 -16.77 -11.43 -11.70
N PRO A 135 -16.04 -10.62 -10.92
CA PRO A 135 -14.79 -11.05 -10.30
C PRO A 135 -15.03 -12.09 -9.22
N VAL A 136 -14.20 -13.13 -9.23
CA VAL A 136 -14.12 -14.18 -8.19
C VAL A 136 -12.69 -14.30 -7.72
N TRP A 137 -12.50 -14.53 -6.43
CA TRP A 137 -11.15 -14.72 -5.87
C TRP A 137 -10.80 -16.20 -5.94
N VAL A 138 -9.76 -16.51 -6.74
CA VAL A 138 -9.29 -17.89 -6.99
C VAL A 138 -8.18 -18.32 -6.04
N LYS A 139 -7.76 -17.46 -5.13
CA LYS A 139 -6.80 -17.75 -4.05
C LYS A 139 -7.43 -17.42 -2.71
N ASN A 140 -7.16 -18.23 -1.68
CA ASN A 140 -7.68 -18.02 -0.33
C ASN A 140 -7.07 -16.80 0.38
N GLU A 141 -5.87 -16.39 -0.06
CA GLU A 141 -5.17 -15.22 0.47
C GLU A 141 -4.61 -14.36 -0.66
N CYS A 142 -4.47 -13.07 -0.37
CA CYS A 142 -3.77 -12.13 -1.26
C CYS A 142 -2.92 -11.14 -0.44
N VAL A 143 -2.21 -10.24 -1.12
CA VAL A 143 -1.37 -9.22 -0.46
C VAL A 143 -2.16 -8.04 0.13
N MET A 144 -3.47 -8.06 0.02
CA MET A 144 -4.41 -7.01 0.52
C MET A 144 -3.99 -5.59 0.15
N CYS A 145 -3.48 -5.39 -1.05
CA CYS A 145 -3.12 -4.07 -1.56
C CYS A 145 -4.34 -3.19 -1.90
N LEU A 146 -5.55 -3.76 -1.87
CA LEU A 146 -6.84 -3.14 -2.21
C LEU A 146 -6.87 -2.44 -3.59
N ARG A 147 -5.89 -2.70 -4.46
CA ARG A 147 -5.83 -2.11 -5.79
C ARG A 147 -7.10 -2.38 -6.59
N CYS A 148 -7.66 -3.58 -6.48
CA CYS A 148 -8.93 -3.94 -7.13
C CYS A 148 -10.12 -3.09 -6.66
N LEU A 149 -10.15 -2.71 -5.37
CA LEU A 149 -11.16 -1.83 -4.80
C LEU A 149 -10.95 -0.38 -5.28
N HIS A 150 -9.73 0.14 -5.15
CA HIS A 150 -9.42 1.53 -5.49
C HIS A 150 -9.55 1.84 -6.98
N LEU A 151 -9.27 0.87 -7.86
CA LEU A 151 -9.37 1.02 -9.31
C LEU A 151 -10.74 0.72 -9.88
N CYS A 152 -11.67 0.20 -9.09
CA CYS A 152 -12.99 -0.16 -9.60
C CYS A 152 -13.78 1.09 -10.01
N PRO A 153 -14.11 1.30 -11.31
CA PRO A 153 -14.78 2.51 -11.76
C PRO A 153 -16.21 2.65 -11.23
N LYS A 154 -16.77 1.56 -10.72
CA LYS A 154 -18.11 1.53 -10.09
C LYS A 154 -18.05 1.38 -8.58
N PHE A 155 -16.86 1.38 -7.99
CA PHE A 155 -16.64 1.10 -6.55
C PHE A 155 -17.38 -0.15 -6.08
N ALA A 156 -17.49 -1.14 -6.96
CA ALA A 156 -18.26 -2.37 -6.74
C ALA A 156 -17.51 -3.42 -5.91
N ILE A 157 -16.21 -3.29 -5.71
CA ILE A 157 -15.43 -4.20 -4.86
C ILE A 157 -15.32 -3.59 -3.47
N GLN A 158 -15.71 -4.37 -2.46
CA GLN A 158 -15.76 -3.94 -1.08
C GLN A 158 -15.00 -4.91 -0.18
N TYR A 159 -14.64 -4.45 1.03
CA TYR A 159 -14.05 -5.28 2.07
C TYR A 159 -15.07 -5.40 3.23
N ASP A 160 -15.65 -6.58 3.39
CA ASP A 160 -16.80 -6.83 4.26
C ASP A 160 -17.90 -5.76 4.04
N ASN A 161 -18.52 -5.29 5.11
CA ASN A 161 -19.47 -4.17 5.12
C ASN A 161 -18.84 -2.87 5.63
N LYS A 162 -17.52 -2.68 5.41
CA LYS A 162 -16.76 -1.58 6.06
C LYS A 162 -16.38 -0.46 5.12
N THR A 163 -16.36 -0.71 3.81
CA THR A 163 -15.72 0.23 2.86
C THR A 163 -16.69 1.03 2.01
N GLN A 164 -17.99 0.72 2.03
CA GLN A 164 -19.02 1.31 1.16
C GLN A 164 -19.06 2.84 1.18
N ASN A 165 -18.73 3.44 2.35
CA ASN A 165 -18.76 4.89 2.57
C ASN A 165 -17.36 5.48 2.79
N HIS A 166 -16.29 4.70 2.62
CA HIS A 166 -14.93 5.15 2.91
C HIS A 166 -14.19 5.73 1.71
N GLY A 167 -14.81 5.69 0.52
CA GLY A 167 -14.23 6.24 -0.70
C GLY A 167 -13.09 5.41 -1.29
N GLN A 168 -12.58 5.90 -2.41
CA GLN A 168 -11.46 5.35 -3.14
C GLN A 168 -10.34 6.39 -3.21
N TYR A 169 -9.10 5.94 -3.43
CA TYR A 169 -7.97 6.84 -3.65
C TYR A 169 -7.14 6.36 -4.82
N LEU A 170 -6.89 7.26 -5.74
CA LEU A 170 -5.86 7.13 -6.77
C LEU A 170 -4.90 8.30 -6.60
N ASN A 171 -3.60 8.02 -6.68
CA ASN A 171 -2.61 9.09 -6.58
C ASN A 171 -2.77 10.01 -7.80
N PRO A 172 -2.95 11.33 -7.62
CA PRO A 172 -3.21 12.26 -8.73
C PRO A 172 -2.04 12.39 -9.71
N HIS A 173 -0.83 11.98 -9.31
CA HIS A 173 0.35 11.98 -10.18
C HIS A 173 0.50 10.71 -11.03
N ILE A 174 -0.42 9.75 -10.91
CA ILE A 174 -0.42 8.51 -11.71
C ILE A 174 -1.56 8.62 -12.72
N SER A 175 -1.23 8.98 -13.95
CA SER A 175 -2.21 9.23 -15.02
C SER A 175 -2.65 8.00 -15.79
N SER A 176 -1.93 6.89 -15.72
CA SER A 176 -2.29 5.62 -16.36
C SER A 176 -1.84 4.43 -15.53
N LEU A 177 -2.64 3.38 -15.57
CA LEU A 177 -2.36 2.07 -14.97
C LEU A 177 -2.03 1.10 -16.10
N ASP A 178 -0.95 1.40 -16.79
CA ASP A 178 -0.37 0.51 -17.78
C ASP A 178 0.32 -0.69 -17.12
#